data_b3dcad8ec394c07e060d32e989fda64f
#
_entry.id   b3dcad8ec394c07e060d32e989fda64f
#
_cell.length_a   1.000
_cell.length_b   1.000
_cell.length_c   1.000
_cell.angle_alpha   90.00
_cell.angle_beta   90.00
_cell.angle_gamma   90.00
#
_symmetry.space_group_name_H-M   'P 1'
#
loop_
_entity.id
_entity.type
_entity.pdbx_description
1 polymer ?
#
loop_
_entity_poly.entity_id
_entity_poly.type
_entity_poly.pdbx_seq_one_letter_code
_entity_poly.pdbx_strand_id
1 'polypeptide(L)'
;MADPKVKRVLMSVTDKTGVVEFARALSEEFGAQVISTGGTARVIAEAGIPVTPIDEVTQFPEMMDGRVKTLHPAVHGGLLAKRDNPEHMAQAAEHGIEMIDMVVVNLYAFEKTVESGADFGTCIENIDIGGPSMLRSAAKNFASVAVVTDPASYGSILAEMRANDGATTLATRTQLALRVFQTTNAYDGAIAAWLGNQLGEANELFPEALSVELVKQQGLRYGENPHQSAAFYRVPEFATPHSLVNAKQLNGKELSYNNILDTDACWTLAREFDEPAVVILKHQNPCGSATAADVAAAYDKAFACDPKSAFGGIIAVNAEVTLELVEHINENKQFVEVLIAPSYEPAALELLQQKKNLRVLETGGVDAPAAIEFRSVDGGMLAQQVDLSLIHI
;
A
#
# COMPACT_ATOMS: atom_id res chain seq x y z
N MET A 1 2.95 -13.23 32.90
CA MET A 1 2.19 -14.43 32.56
C MET A 1 2.92 -15.13 31.43
N ALA A 2 2.85 -16.49 31.36
CA ALA A 2 3.38 -17.19 30.19
C ALA A 2 2.53 -16.86 28.95
N ASP A 3 3.16 -16.79 27.79
CA ASP A 3 2.45 -16.59 26.53
C ASP A 3 1.47 -17.73 26.25
N PRO A 4 0.23 -17.45 25.83
CA PRO A 4 -0.77 -18.48 25.60
C PRO A 4 -0.41 -19.32 24.37
N LYS A 5 -0.50 -20.67 24.52
CA LYS A 5 -0.39 -21.59 23.39
C LYS A 5 -1.62 -21.49 22.50
N VAL A 6 -1.41 -21.60 21.21
CA VAL A 6 -2.49 -21.62 20.21
C VAL A 6 -3.06 -23.04 20.14
N LYS A 7 -4.28 -23.21 20.65
CA LYS A 7 -5.00 -24.50 20.65
C LYS A 7 -6.22 -24.50 19.74
N ARG A 8 -6.78 -23.31 19.46
CA ARG A 8 -8.01 -23.16 18.68
C ARG A 8 -7.91 -21.95 17.78
N VAL A 9 -8.09 -22.18 16.49
CA VAL A 9 -7.88 -21.15 15.44
C VAL A 9 -9.14 -21.01 14.60
N LEU A 10 -9.61 -19.77 14.43
CA LEU A 10 -10.70 -19.45 13.51
C LEU A 10 -10.13 -18.85 12.22
N MET A 11 -10.41 -19.50 11.10
CA MET A 11 -9.90 -19.12 9.77
C MET A 11 -11.04 -18.76 8.82
N SER A 12 -11.02 -17.56 8.29
CA SER A 12 -11.96 -17.08 7.26
C SER A 12 -11.26 -16.09 6.35
N VAL A 13 -10.79 -16.55 5.20
CA VAL A 13 -9.95 -15.75 4.30
C VAL A 13 -10.57 -15.67 2.90
N THR A 14 -10.46 -14.51 2.29
CA THR A 14 -10.78 -14.28 0.87
C THR A 14 -9.58 -14.62 0.01
N ASP A 15 -8.41 -14.06 0.31
CA ASP A 15 -7.13 -14.48 -0.26
C ASP A 15 -6.66 -15.78 0.41
N LYS A 16 -6.61 -16.85 -0.36
CA LYS A 16 -6.27 -18.20 0.12
C LYS A 16 -4.79 -18.57 -0.05
N THR A 17 -3.95 -17.56 -0.37
CA THR A 17 -2.50 -17.76 -0.51
C THR A 17 -1.91 -18.36 0.77
N GLY A 18 -1.28 -19.53 0.69
CA GLY A 18 -0.62 -20.21 1.79
C GLY A 18 -1.52 -20.70 2.93
N VAL A 19 -2.86 -20.57 2.81
CA VAL A 19 -3.79 -20.93 3.90
C VAL A 19 -3.79 -22.42 4.22
N VAL A 20 -3.61 -23.27 3.22
CA VAL A 20 -3.58 -24.74 3.39
C VAL A 20 -2.35 -25.16 4.18
N GLU A 21 -1.18 -24.69 3.80
CA GLU A 21 0.09 -24.96 4.46
C GLU A 21 0.08 -24.44 5.91
N PHE A 22 -0.50 -23.26 6.11
CA PHE A 22 -0.64 -22.67 7.44
C PHE A 22 -1.59 -23.48 8.32
N ALA A 23 -2.77 -23.83 7.81
CA ALA A 23 -3.73 -24.67 8.53
C ALA A 23 -3.16 -26.06 8.85
N ARG A 24 -2.41 -26.65 7.92
CA ARG A 24 -1.74 -27.95 8.11
C ARG A 24 -0.74 -27.87 9.26
N ALA A 25 0.13 -26.86 9.26
CA ALA A 25 1.10 -26.70 10.34
C ALA A 25 0.41 -26.48 11.70
N LEU A 26 -0.64 -25.64 11.75
CA LEU A 26 -1.41 -25.43 12.99
C LEU A 26 -2.04 -26.72 13.51
N SER A 27 -2.61 -27.54 12.63
CA SER A 27 -3.27 -28.80 13.02
C SER A 27 -2.28 -29.92 13.34
N GLU A 28 -1.29 -30.18 12.46
CA GLU A 28 -0.42 -31.35 12.55
C GLU A 28 0.79 -31.12 13.47
N GLU A 29 1.41 -29.94 13.44
CA GLU A 29 2.59 -29.66 14.28
C GLU A 29 2.21 -29.21 15.69
N PHE A 30 1.14 -28.40 15.82
CA PHE A 30 0.75 -27.82 17.12
C PHE A 30 -0.51 -28.43 17.73
N GLY A 31 -1.22 -29.31 17.00
CA GLY A 31 -2.44 -29.96 17.47
C GLY A 31 -3.61 -28.98 17.67
N ALA A 32 -3.58 -27.82 16.96
CA ALA A 32 -4.64 -26.83 17.09
C ALA A 32 -5.90 -27.27 16.34
N GLN A 33 -7.06 -27.07 16.96
CA GLN A 33 -8.36 -27.21 16.30
C GLN A 33 -8.56 -26.06 15.31
N VAL A 34 -8.77 -26.40 14.04
CA VAL A 34 -9.06 -25.42 13.00
C VAL A 34 -10.58 -25.30 12.85
N ILE A 35 -11.11 -24.11 13.08
CA ILE A 35 -12.51 -23.72 12.84
C ILE A 35 -12.53 -22.87 11.59
N SER A 36 -13.50 -23.07 10.70
CA SER A 36 -13.53 -22.27 9.48
C SER A 36 -14.95 -22.08 8.92
N THR A 37 -15.05 -21.19 7.95
CA THR A 37 -16.33 -20.81 7.31
C THR A 37 -16.28 -21.03 5.80
N GLY A 38 -17.40 -21.40 5.22
CA GLY A 38 -17.69 -21.37 3.77
C GLY A 38 -16.55 -21.91 2.88
N GLY A 39 -16.12 -21.07 1.95
CA GLY A 39 -15.08 -21.44 0.98
C GLY A 39 -13.71 -21.74 1.58
N THR A 40 -13.36 -21.15 2.73
CA THR A 40 -12.09 -21.45 3.43
C THR A 40 -12.14 -22.83 4.04
N ALA A 41 -13.24 -23.19 4.71
CA ALA A 41 -13.43 -24.53 5.27
C ALA A 41 -13.34 -25.63 4.20
N ARG A 42 -13.96 -25.38 3.04
CA ARG A 42 -13.92 -26.31 1.90
C ARG A 42 -12.47 -26.55 1.42
N VAL A 43 -11.71 -25.52 1.18
CA VAL A 43 -10.32 -25.63 0.69
C VAL A 43 -9.43 -26.37 1.69
N ILE A 44 -9.60 -26.12 2.99
CA ILE A 44 -8.86 -26.82 4.06
C ILE A 44 -9.25 -28.31 4.13
N ALA A 45 -10.55 -28.61 4.06
CA ALA A 45 -11.06 -30.00 4.09
C ALA A 45 -10.64 -30.79 2.84
N GLU A 46 -10.70 -30.20 1.64
CA GLU A 46 -10.23 -30.81 0.39
C GLU A 46 -8.73 -31.17 0.43
N ALA A 47 -7.95 -30.44 1.22
CA ALA A 47 -6.54 -30.74 1.46
C ALA A 47 -6.31 -31.84 2.52
N GLY A 48 -7.38 -32.47 3.04
CA GLY A 48 -7.34 -33.54 4.02
C GLY A 48 -7.02 -33.09 5.45
N ILE A 49 -7.16 -31.80 5.76
CA ILE A 49 -6.91 -31.25 7.10
C ILE A 49 -8.23 -31.23 7.87
N PRO A 50 -8.26 -31.74 9.12
CA PRO A 50 -9.45 -31.69 9.97
C PRO A 50 -9.88 -30.23 10.18
N VAL A 51 -11.15 -29.92 9.88
CA VAL A 51 -11.71 -28.58 10.06
C VAL A 51 -13.11 -28.70 10.68
N THR A 52 -13.38 -27.89 11.69
CA THR A 52 -14.69 -27.78 12.32
C THR A 52 -15.45 -26.64 11.65
N PRO A 53 -16.62 -26.92 11.05
CA PRO A 53 -17.48 -25.87 10.51
C PRO A 53 -17.96 -24.90 11.60
N ILE A 54 -18.13 -23.63 11.26
CA ILE A 54 -18.51 -22.60 12.26
C ILE A 54 -19.91 -22.82 12.85
N ASP A 55 -20.82 -23.42 12.11
CA ASP A 55 -22.18 -23.75 12.55
C ASP A 55 -22.19 -24.84 13.64
N GLU A 56 -21.18 -25.71 13.68
CA GLU A 56 -20.99 -26.63 14.81
C GLU A 56 -20.57 -25.89 16.09
N VAL A 57 -19.86 -24.77 15.96
CA VAL A 57 -19.42 -23.95 17.11
C VAL A 57 -20.56 -23.04 17.60
N THR A 58 -21.29 -22.45 16.67
CA THR A 58 -22.37 -21.53 17.01
C THR A 58 -23.67 -22.26 17.39
N GLN A 59 -23.81 -23.52 16.98
CA GLN A 59 -25.06 -24.28 17.04
C GLN A 59 -26.23 -23.51 16.38
N PHE A 60 -25.91 -22.71 15.37
CA PHE A 60 -26.85 -21.85 14.69
C PHE A 60 -26.60 -21.91 13.17
N PRO A 61 -27.64 -22.13 12.36
CA PRO A 61 -27.48 -22.22 10.91
C PRO A 61 -27.07 -20.88 10.31
N GLU A 62 -26.33 -20.95 9.22
CA GLU A 62 -26.11 -19.79 8.35
C GLU A 62 -27.42 -19.26 7.80
N MET A 63 -27.64 -17.96 7.90
CA MET A 63 -28.89 -17.30 7.48
C MET A 63 -28.61 -16.09 6.60
N MET A 64 -29.66 -15.64 5.88
CA MET A 64 -29.63 -14.42 5.07
C MET A 64 -28.46 -14.43 4.08
N ASP A 65 -28.32 -15.53 3.34
CA ASP A 65 -27.28 -15.74 2.33
C ASP A 65 -25.85 -15.53 2.87
N GLY A 66 -25.63 -15.90 4.16
CA GLY A 66 -24.31 -15.79 4.82
C GLY A 66 -24.03 -14.47 5.52
N ARG A 67 -24.94 -13.50 5.48
CA ARG A 67 -24.78 -12.22 6.19
C ARG A 67 -24.72 -12.39 7.72
N VAL A 68 -25.36 -13.42 8.25
CA VAL A 68 -25.30 -13.79 9.68
C VAL A 68 -24.72 -15.18 9.81
N LYS A 69 -23.47 -15.27 10.21
CA LYS A 69 -22.69 -16.51 10.29
C LYS A 69 -21.74 -16.52 11.49
N THR A 70 -20.88 -15.51 11.57
CA THR A 70 -19.86 -15.35 12.63
C THR A 70 -20.26 -14.34 13.70
N LEU A 71 -21.30 -13.55 13.48
CA LEU A 71 -21.84 -12.59 14.44
C LEU A 71 -22.65 -13.32 15.52
N HIS A 72 -21.95 -14.07 16.37
CA HIS A 72 -22.57 -14.92 17.37
C HIS A 72 -21.82 -14.85 18.70
N PRO A 73 -22.54 -14.88 19.87
CA PRO A 73 -21.89 -14.84 21.18
C PRO A 73 -20.83 -15.94 21.40
N ALA A 74 -21.01 -17.14 20.87
CA ALA A 74 -20.03 -18.21 20.97
C ALA A 74 -18.69 -17.85 20.29
N VAL A 75 -18.72 -17.11 19.19
CA VAL A 75 -17.51 -16.63 18.50
C VAL A 75 -16.90 -15.44 19.26
N HIS A 76 -17.68 -14.38 19.45
CA HIS A 76 -17.18 -13.14 20.04
C HIS A 76 -16.84 -13.29 21.51
N GLY A 77 -17.57 -14.13 22.26
CA GLY A 77 -17.23 -14.51 23.65
C GLY A 77 -15.89 -15.23 23.74
N GLY A 78 -15.63 -16.20 22.83
CA GLY A 78 -14.35 -16.90 22.74
C GLY A 78 -13.16 -15.99 22.40
N LEU A 79 -13.40 -14.89 21.68
CA LEU A 79 -12.39 -13.89 21.34
C LEU A 79 -12.20 -12.81 22.43
N LEU A 80 -13.28 -12.34 23.06
CA LEU A 80 -13.28 -11.18 23.96
C LEU A 80 -13.08 -11.51 25.43
N ALA A 81 -13.29 -12.77 25.85
CA ALA A 81 -13.13 -13.17 27.24
C ALA A 81 -11.69 -12.94 27.72
N LYS A 82 -11.55 -12.13 28.78
CA LYS A 82 -10.27 -11.95 29.47
C LYS A 82 -9.95 -13.21 30.25
N ARG A 83 -8.89 -13.91 29.85
CA ARG A 83 -8.54 -15.22 30.42
C ARG A 83 -7.98 -15.18 31.83
N ASP A 84 -7.52 -14.01 32.26
CA ASP A 84 -7.07 -13.72 33.61
C ASP A 84 -8.20 -13.25 34.55
N ASN A 85 -9.43 -13.09 34.03
CA ASN A 85 -10.60 -12.73 34.82
C ASN A 85 -11.45 -13.98 35.10
N PRO A 86 -11.50 -14.45 36.37
CA PRO A 86 -12.26 -15.65 36.76
C PRO A 86 -13.77 -15.55 36.45
N GLU A 87 -14.34 -14.36 36.54
CA GLU A 87 -15.75 -14.14 36.27
C GLU A 87 -16.07 -14.30 34.79
N HIS A 88 -15.23 -13.76 33.89
CA HIS A 88 -15.37 -13.99 32.44
C HIS A 88 -15.26 -15.47 32.06
N MET A 89 -14.33 -16.18 32.72
CA MET A 89 -14.14 -17.60 32.43
C MET A 89 -15.29 -18.44 32.98
N ALA A 90 -15.88 -18.08 34.14
CA ALA A 90 -17.07 -18.74 34.68
C ALA A 90 -18.30 -18.54 33.77
N GLN A 91 -18.54 -17.32 33.30
CA GLN A 91 -19.64 -17.02 32.37
C GLN A 91 -19.44 -17.75 31.03
N ALA A 92 -18.23 -17.79 30.51
CA ALA A 92 -17.94 -18.53 29.28
C ALA A 92 -18.24 -20.04 29.44
N ALA A 93 -17.84 -20.62 30.56
CA ALA A 93 -18.10 -22.03 30.85
C ALA A 93 -19.61 -22.32 31.03
N GLU A 94 -20.34 -21.43 31.73
CA GLU A 94 -21.80 -21.54 31.90
C GLU A 94 -22.55 -21.58 30.57
N HIS A 95 -22.06 -20.81 29.58
CA HIS A 95 -22.68 -20.73 28.26
C HIS A 95 -22.03 -21.65 27.19
N GLY A 96 -21.11 -22.53 27.59
CA GLY A 96 -20.43 -23.43 26.67
C GLY A 96 -19.52 -22.74 25.65
N ILE A 97 -19.03 -21.52 25.98
CA ILE A 97 -18.17 -20.74 25.09
C ILE A 97 -16.72 -21.20 25.26
N GLU A 98 -16.15 -21.74 24.22
CA GLU A 98 -14.76 -22.13 24.19
C GLU A 98 -13.87 -21.01 23.65
N MET A 99 -12.67 -20.86 24.21
CA MET A 99 -11.72 -19.83 23.85
C MET A 99 -11.15 -20.04 22.44
N ILE A 100 -10.95 -18.94 21.71
CA ILE A 100 -10.28 -18.92 20.41
C ILE A 100 -8.95 -18.20 20.60
N ASP A 101 -7.83 -18.86 20.24
CA ASP A 101 -6.48 -18.38 20.53
C ASP A 101 -5.87 -17.60 19.36
N MET A 102 -6.35 -17.89 18.15
CA MET A 102 -5.89 -17.22 16.94
C MET A 102 -7.06 -16.98 15.99
N VAL A 103 -7.04 -15.84 15.33
CA VAL A 103 -7.95 -15.50 14.22
C VAL A 103 -7.10 -15.23 12.97
N VAL A 104 -7.47 -15.87 11.88
CA VAL A 104 -6.85 -15.69 10.55
C VAL A 104 -7.93 -15.23 9.59
N VAL A 105 -7.97 -13.94 9.34
CA VAL A 105 -9.03 -13.31 8.54
C VAL A 105 -8.40 -12.21 7.67
N ASN A 106 -8.60 -12.31 6.36
CA ASN A 106 -8.46 -11.17 5.47
C ASN A 106 -9.84 -10.81 4.89
N LEU A 107 -10.04 -9.52 4.69
CA LEU A 107 -11.34 -8.96 4.34
C LEU A 107 -11.73 -9.26 2.88
N TYR A 108 -12.98 -9.06 2.54
CA TYR A 108 -13.42 -9.08 1.16
C TYR A 108 -12.69 -8.02 0.35
N ALA A 109 -12.39 -8.35 -0.91
CA ALA A 109 -11.64 -7.45 -1.79
C ALA A 109 -12.57 -6.36 -2.37
N PHE A 110 -13.13 -5.50 -1.51
CA PHE A 110 -14.08 -4.45 -1.85
C PHE A 110 -13.54 -3.55 -2.97
N GLU A 111 -12.31 -3.07 -2.83
CA GLU A 111 -11.66 -2.21 -3.82
C GLU A 111 -11.57 -2.87 -5.20
N LYS A 112 -11.18 -4.15 -5.25
CA LYS A 112 -11.15 -4.92 -6.52
C LYS A 112 -12.53 -5.09 -7.13
N THR A 113 -13.58 -5.21 -6.30
CA THR A 113 -14.95 -5.28 -6.78
C THR A 113 -15.37 -3.96 -7.43
N VAL A 114 -15.03 -2.84 -6.80
CA VAL A 114 -15.25 -1.49 -7.36
C VAL A 114 -14.44 -1.31 -8.66
N GLU A 115 -13.16 -1.63 -8.66
CA GLU A 115 -12.25 -1.53 -9.82
C GLU A 115 -12.73 -2.38 -11.01
N SER A 116 -13.41 -3.49 -10.77
CA SER A 116 -13.97 -4.34 -11.82
C SER A 116 -15.18 -3.70 -12.54
N GLY A 117 -15.67 -2.56 -12.07
CA GLY A 117 -16.86 -1.90 -12.60
C GLY A 117 -18.17 -2.61 -12.22
N ALA A 118 -18.18 -3.35 -11.10
CA ALA A 118 -19.38 -4.02 -10.61
C ALA A 118 -20.50 -3.01 -10.31
N ASP A 119 -21.77 -3.46 -10.43
CA ASP A 119 -22.93 -2.62 -10.11
C ASP A 119 -22.99 -2.28 -8.61
N PHE A 120 -23.78 -1.24 -8.29
CA PHE A 120 -23.95 -0.73 -6.93
C PHE A 120 -24.34 -1.83 -5.93
N GLY A 121 -25.31 -2.68 -6.31
CA GLY A 121 -25.79 -3.76 -5.44
C GLY A 121 -24.68 -4.77 -5.13
N THR A 122 -23.91 -5.16 -6.15
CA THR A 122 -22.78 -6.06 -6.02
C THR A 122 -21.68 -5.47 -5.13
N CYS A 123 -21.38 -4.18 -5.24
CA CYS A 123 -20.44 -3.52 -4.35
C CYS A 123 -20.93 -3.53 -2.90
N ILE A 124 -22.21 -3.23 -2.65
CA ILE A 124 -22.80 -3.28 -1.29
C ILE A 124 -22.70 -4.69 -0.69
N GLU A 125 -22.99 -5.75 -1.47
CA GLU A 125 -22.88 -7.14 -0.98
C GLU A 125 -21.44 -7.57 -0.68
N ASN A 126 -20.43 -6.89 -1.24
CA ASN A 126 -19.02 -7.12 -0.96
C ASN A 126 -18.47 -6.29 0.22
N ILE A 127 -19.34 -5.59 0.96
CA ILE A 127 -18.94 -4.98 2.24
C ILE A 127 -18.91 -6.08 3.30
N ASP A 128 -17.72 -6.39 3.80
CA ASP A 128 -17.53 -7.41 4.84
C ASP A 128 -17.89 -6.86 6.22
N ILE A 129 -18.86 -7.50 6.87
CA ILE A 129 -19.29 -7.17 8.24
C ILE A 129 -18.66 -8.11 9.25
N GLY A 130 -18.65 -9.42 8.97
CA GLY A 130 -18.19 -10.45 9.88
C GLY A 130 -16.69 -10.41 10.11
N GLY A 131 -15.93 -10.23 9.04
CA GLY A 131 -14.46 -10.14 9.08
C GLY A 131 -13.97 -9.01 9.99
N PRO A 132 -14.32 -7.75 9.75
CA PRO A 132 -13.93 -6.63 10.62
C PRO A 132 -14.38 -6.83 12.07
N SER A 133 -15.58 -7.37 12.30
CA SER A 133 -16.08 -7.63 13.66
C SER A 133 -15.22 -8.64 14.42
N MET A 134 -14.83 -9.74 13.79
CA MET A 134 -13.93 -10.74 14.39
C MET A 134 -12.54 -10.19 14.62
N LEU A 135 -11.97 -9.48 13.63
CA LEU A 135 -10.66 -8.85 13.70
C LEU A 135 -10.59 -7.88 14.88
N ARG A 136 -11.55 -6.96 15.00
CA ARG A 136 -11.59 -5.96 16.06
C ARG A 136 -11.79 -6.57 17.44
N SER A 137 -12.64 -7.61 17.57
CA SER A 137 -12.83 -8.34 18.82
C SER A 137 -11.56 -9.01 19.28
N ALA A 138 -10.88 -9.73 18.40
CA ALA A 138 -9.63 -10.42 18.67
C ALA A 138 -8.49 -9.42 18.97
N ALA A 139 -8.35 -8.36 18.18
CA ALA A 139 -7.35 -7.32 18.38
C ALA A 139 -7.52 -6.59 19.72
N LYS A 140 -8.75 -6.34 20.17
CA LYS A 140 -9.02 -5.78 21.49
C LYS A 140 -8.49 -6.67 22.62
N ASN A 141 -8.44 -7.99 22.42
CA ASN A 141 -7.97 -8.97 23.38
C ASN A 141 -6.59 -9.54 23.00
N PHE A 142 -5.71 -8.73 22.40
CA PHE A 142 -4.38 -9.17 21.94
C PHE A 142 -3.52 -9.77 23.07
N ALA A 143 -3.81 -9.49 24.31
CA ALA A 143 -3.17 -10.14 25.45
C ALA A 143 -3.32 -11.69 25.39
N SER A 144 -4.41 -12.17 24.81
CA SER A 144 -4.77 -13.59 24.76
C SER A 144 -4.92 -14.15 23.35
N VAL A 145 -5.15 -13.31 22.34
CA VAL A 145 -5.49 -13.76 20.97
C VAL A 145 -4.51 -13.20 19.95
N ALA A 146 -3.96 -14.06 19.09
CA ALA A 146 -3.19 -13.67 17.93
C ALA A 146 -4.15 -13.39 16.74
N VAL A 147 -3.95 -12.28 16.03
CA VAL A 147 -4.82 -11.88 14.93
C VAL A 147 -4.02 -11.69 13.65
N VAL A 148 -4.24 -12.52 12.65
CA VAL A 148 -3.48 -12.56 11.41
C VAL A 148 -4.34 -12.07 10.26
N THR A 149 -3.95 -10.96 9.62
CA THR A 149 -4.70 -10.35 8.50
C THR A 149 -4.02 -10.56 7.15
N ASP A 150 -2.73 -10.92 7.15
CA ASP A 150 -1.88 -10.92 5.97
C ASP A 150 -1.18 -12.27 5.80
N PRO A 151 -1.38 -12.99 4.65
CA PRO A 151 -0.71 -14.24 4.35
C PRO A 151 0.84 -14.18 4.44
N ALA A 152 1.43 -13.01 4.15
CA ALA A 152 2.88 -12.82 4.26
C ALA A 152 3.42 -13.05 5.69
N SER A 153 2.55 -12.96 6.71
CA SER A 153 2.92 -13.18 8.12
C SER A 153 2.94 -14.66 8.54
N TYR A 154 2.37 -15.58 7.74
CA TYR A 154 2.23 -16.99 8.14
C TYR A 154 3.58 -17.63 8.49
N GLY A 155 4.59 -17.43 7.64
CA GLY A 155 5.91 -18.02 7.86
C GLY A 155 6.59 -17.57 9.16
N SER A 156 6.53 -16.28 9.47
CA SER A 156 7.12 -15.71 10.69
C SER A 156 6.38 -16.17 11.95
N ILE A 157 5.06 -16.28 11.89
CA ILE A 157 4.23 -16.77 13.01
C ILE A 157 4.54 -18.24 13.30
N LEU A 158 4.61 -19.10 12.28
CA LEU A 158 4.97 -20.51 12.48
C LEU A 158 6.39 -20.66 13.04
N ALA A 159 7.34 -19.85 12.55
CA ALA A 159 8.71 -19.87 13.08
C ALA A 159 8.74 -19.50 14.57
N GLU A 160 8.00 -18.47 14.97
CA GLU A 160 7.87 -18.06 16.37
C GLU A 160 7.19 -19.15 17.23
N MET A 161 6.10 -19.73 16.74
CA MET A 161 5.39 -20.80 17.47
C MET A 161 6.29 -22.03 17.67
N ARG A 162 7.12 -22.40 16.69
CA ARG A 162 8.10 -23.49 16.84
C ARG A 162 9.15 -23.17 17.90
N ALA A 163 9.59 -21.92 17.98
CA ALA A 163 10.56 -21.48 18.98
C ALA A 163 9.97 -21.39 20.41
N ASN A 164 8.65 -21.22 20.53
CA ASN A 164 7.96 -20.94 21.80
C ASN A 164 6.90 -22.02 22.16
N ASP A 165 7.14 -23.27 21.78
CA ASP A 165 6.29 -24.42 22.15
C ASP A 165 4.80 -24.18 21.82
N GLY A 166 4.51 -23.65 20.63
CA GLY A 166 3.17 -23.38 20.12
C GLY A 166 2.53 -22.08 20.61
N ALA A 167 3.29 -21.20 21.25
CA ALA A 167 2.82 -19.89 21.70
C ALA A 167 3.31 -18.76 20.79
N THR A 168 2.56 -17.63 20.74
CA THR A 168 3.00 -16.37 20.17
C THR A 168 3.33 -15.39 21.29
N THR A 169 4.37 -14.56 21.11
CA THR A 169 4.77 -13.58 22.12
C THR A 169 3.77 -12.41 22.21
N LEU A 170 3.72 -11.77 23.37
CA LEU A 170 2.91 -10.56 23.56
C LEU A 170 3.32 -9.44 22.58
N ALA A 171 4.61 -9.32 22.29
CA ALA A 171 5.12 -8.33 21.33
C ALA A 171 4.54 -8.56 19.93
N THR A 172 4.57 -9.79 19.43
CA THR A 172 3.98 -10.17 18.15
C THR A 172 2.48 -9.92 18.13
N ARG A 173 1.74 -10.36 19.16
CA ARG A 173 0.30 -10.13 19.25
C ARG A 173 -0.06 -8.64 19.25
N THR A 174 0.74 -7.81 19.92
CA THR A 174 0.53 -6.35 19.92
C THR A 174 0.73 -5.75 18.52
N GLN A 175 1.76 -6.17 17.80
CA GLN A 175 2.00 -5.72 16.42
C GLN A 175 0.88 -6.17 15.47
N LEU A 176 0.44 -7.42 15.60
CA LEU A 176 -0.68 -7.95 14.82
C LEU A 176 -1.98 -7.17 15.10
N ALA A 177 -2.25 -6.83 16.35
CA ALA A 177 -3.41 -6.02 16.73
C ALA A 177 -3.35 -4.60 16.15
N LEU A 178 -2.18 -3.96 16.15
CA LEU A 178 -1.98 -2.68 15.47
C LEU A 178 -2.32 -2.79 13.98
N ARG A 179 -1.82 -3.85 13.34
CA ARG A 179 -2.10 -4.09 11.91
C ARG A 179 -3.59 -4.26 11.60
N VAL A 180 -4.33 -4.91 12.50
CA VAL A 180 -5.81 -5.02 12.37
C VAL A 180 -6.45 -3.64 12.28
N PHE A 181 -6.12 -2.72 13.20
CA PHE A 181 -6.72 -1.39 13.19
C PHE A 181 -6.30 -0.56 11.98
N GLN A 182 -5.08 -0.74 11.47
CA GLN A 182 -4.65 -0.15 10.22
C GLN A 182 -5.46 -0.70 9.03
N THR A 183 -5.62 -2.03 8.94
CA THR A 183 -6.38 -2.69 7.88
C THR A 183 -7.85 -2.28 7.88
N THR A 184 -8.50 -2.27 9.06
CA THR A 184 -9.91 -1.88 9.14
C THR A 184 -10.12 -0.39 8.87
N ASN A 185 -9.17 0.47 9.23
CA ASN A 185 -9.23 1.90 8.91
C ASN A 185 -9.14 2.13 7.39
N ALA A 186 -8.21 1.48 6.71
CA ALA A 186 -8.09 1.59 5.24
C ALA A 186 -9.36 1.05 4.56
N TYR A 187 -9.87 -0.09 5.02
CA TYR A 187 -11.07 -0.71 4.50
C TYR A 187 -12.32 0.18 4.64
N ASP A 188 -12.56 0.74 5.83
CA ASP A 188 -13.67 1.64 6.09
C ASP A 188 -13.51 2.94 5.29
N GLY A 189 -12.29 3.44 5.13
CA GLY A 189 -11.96 4.60 4.31
C GLY A 189 -12.31 4.39 2.84
N ALA A 190 -11.95 3.24 2.27
CA ALA A 190 -12.27 2.90 0.88
C ALA A 190 -13.79 2.81 0.64
N ILE A 191 -14.53 2.22 1.59
CA ILE A 191 -16.01 2.16 1.51
C ILE A 191 -16.61 3.57 1.59
N ALA A 192 -16.14 4.40 2.52
CA ALA A 192 -16.64 5.77 2.69
C ALA A 192 -16.39 6.61 1.44
N ALA A 193 -15.18 6.55 0.85
CA ALA A 193 -14.85 7.24 -0.39
C ALA A 193 -15.74 6.78 -1.56
N TRP A 194 -15.92 5.46 -1.71
CA TRP A 194 -16.79 4.93 -2.75
C TRP A 194 -18.24 5.37 -2.58
N LEU A 195 -18.81 5.32 -1.37
CA LEU A 195 -20.18 5.77 -1.10
C LEU A 195 -20.33 7.27 -1.35
N GLY A 196 -19.38 8.10 -0.94
CA GLY A 196 -19.37 9.53 -1.22
C GLY A 196 -19.43 9.80 -2.73
N ASN A 197 -18.67 9.05 -3.52
CA ASN A 197 -18.72 9.12 -4.99
C ASN A 197 -20.11 8.78 -5.55
N GLN A 198 -20.79 7.77 -4.97
CA GLN A 198 -22.16 7.40 -5.41
C GLN A 198 -23.22 8.45 -5.06
N LEU A 199 -23.03 9.20 -3.99
CA LEU A 199 -23.91 10.29 -3.58
C LEU A 199 -23.68 11.60 -4.37
N GLY A 200 -22.69 11.62 -5.24
CA GLY A 200 -22.32 12.82 -6.02
C GLY A 200 -21.44 13.79 -5.24
N GLU A 201 -21.01 13.44 -4.03
CA GLU A 201 -20.03 14.22 -3.27
C GLU A 201 -18.66 14.26 -3.96
N ALA A 202 -18.39 13.31 -4.88
CA ALA A 202 -17.23 13.35 -5.77
C ALA A 202 -17.20 14.58 -6.72
N ASN A 203 -18.33 15.29 -6.88
CA ASN A 203 -18.35 16.55 -7.60
C ASN A 203 -17.85 17.74 -6.75
N GLU A 204 -17.73 17.57 -5.45
CA GLU A 204 -17.04 18.52 -4.58
C GLU A 204 -15.55 18.17 -4.54
N LEU A 205 -14.77 18.96 -5.27
CA LEU A 205 -13.31 18.82 -5.29
C LEU A 205 -12.68 18.94 -3.89
N PHE A 206 -13.36 19.64 -2.98
CA PHE A 206 -12.94 19.88 -1.60
C PHE A 206 -14.10 19.60 -0.63
N PRO A 207 -14.35 18.33 -0.26
CA PRO A 207 -15.41 17.96 0.68
C PRO A 207 -15.11 18.46 2.11
N GLU A 208 -16.14 18.49 2.98
CA GLU A 208 -15.99 18.91 4.39
C GLU A 208 -14.93 18.10 5.17
N ALA A 209 -14.76 16.84 4.84
CA ALA A 209 -13.74 15.97 5.41
C ALA A 209 -12.99 15.23 4.29
N LEU A 210 -11.68 15.41 4.23
CA LEU A 210 -10.81 14.74 3.28
C LEU A 210 -9.90 13.74 4.00
N SER A 211 -9.99 12.47 3.63
CA SER A 211 -9.08 11.42 4.09
C SER A 211 -8.06 11.12 3.00
N VAL A 212 -6.77 11.17 3.35
CA VAL A 212 -5.67 10.83 2.44
C VAL A 212 -4.84 9.74 3.09
N GLU A 213 -4.73 8.59 2.44
CA GLU A 213 -3.86 7.52 2.89
C GLU A 213 -2.42 7.77 2.41
N LEU A 214 -1.47 7.74 3.33
CA LEU A 214 -0.04 7.86 3.06
C LEU A 214 0.65 6.51 3.34
N VAL A 215 0.97 5.76 2.28
CA VAL A 215 1.69 4.49 2.37
C VAL A 215 3.19 4.73 2.23
N LYS A 216 3.97 4.35 3.24
CA LYS A 216 5.42 4.55 3.22
C LYS A 216 6.08 3.74 2.09
N GLN A 217 6.66 4.44 1.13
CA GLN A 217 7.40 3.87 0.01
C GLN A 217 8.86 3.60 0.36
N GLN A 218 9.51 4.59 0.99
CA GLN A 218 10.95 4.52 1.29
C GLN A 218 11.29 5.34 2.53
N GLY A 219 12.19 4.82 3.39
CA GLY A 219 12.88 5.64 4.39
C GLY A 219 14.03 6.39 3.72
N LEU A 220 14.11 7.70 3.90
CA LEU A 220 15.17 8.51 3.33
C LEU A 220 16.30 8.67 4.33
N ARG A 221 17.52 8.79 3.84
CA ARG A 221 18.73 8.92 4.68
C ARG A 221 18.69 10.18 5.54
N TYR A 222 18.14 11.27 5.00
CA TYR A 222 17.87 12.55 5.68
C TYR A 222 16.88 13.36 4.84
N GLY A 223 16.33 14.45 5.38
CA GLY A 223 15.44 15.35 4.69
C GLY A 223 16.17 16.35 3.80
N GLU A 224 15.67 17.57 3.72
CA GLU A 224 16.35 18.66 3.01
C GLU A 224 17.76 18.91 3.59
N ASN A 225 17.88 18.82 4.93
CA ASN A 225 19.14 18.99 5.65
C ASN A 225 19.57 17.69 6.36
N PRO A 226 20.88 17.46 6.57
CA PRO A 226 21.41 16.20 7.11
C PRO A 226 20.90 15.79 8.50
N HIS A 227 20.42 16.73 9.30
CA HIS A 227 19.93 16.47 10.66
C HIS A 227 18.44 16.11 10.71
N GLN A 228 17.73 16.20 9.59
CA GLN A 228 16.30 15.93 9.50
C GLN A 228 16.04 14.47 9.13
N SER A 229 15.20 13.78 9.89
CA SER A 229 14.67 12.48 9.49
C SER A 229 13.60 12.67 8.42
N ALA A 230 13.55 11.77 7.43
CA ALA A 230 12.60 11.85 6.34
C ALA A 230 12.17 10.49 5.80
N ALA A 231 11.03 10.47 5.14
CA ALA A 231 10.53 9.32 4.41
C ALA A 231 9.73 9.80 3.19
N PHE A 232 9.71 8.95 2.17
CA PHE A 232 8.88 9.12 0.98
C PHE A 232 7.62 8.26 1.13
N TYR A 233 6.46 8.85 0.90
CA TYR A 233 5.16 8.18 0.96
C TYR A 233 4.48 8.23 -0.40
N ARG A 234 3.81 7.15 -0.74
CA ARG A 234 2.88 7.09 -1.85
C ARG A 234 1.49 7.48 -1.36
N VAL A 235 0.76 8.22 -2.18
CA VAL A 235 -0.68 8.45 -2.04
C VAL A 235 -1.38 7.60 -3.11
N PRO A 236 -1.97 6.44 -2.77
CA PRO A 236 -2.52 5.51 -3.75
C PRO A 236 -3.54 6.15 -4.70
N GLU A 237 -4.40 7.00 -4.16
CA GLU A 237 -5.48 7.69 -4.89
C GLU A 237 -4.97 8.66 -5.96
N PHE A 238 -3.75 9.20 -5.80
CA PHE A 238 -3.15 10.18 -6.72
C PHE A 238 -2.00 9.61 -7.55
N ALA A 239 -1.57 8.40 -7.24
CA ALA A 239 -0.46 7.75 -7.92
C ALA A 239 -0.92 7.16 -9.26
N THR A 240 -0.78 7.92 -10.35
CA THR A 240 -1.00 7.41 -11.71
C THR A 240 0.07 6.38 -12.09
N PRO A 241 -0.16 5.50 -13.09
CA PRO A 241 0.82 4.50 -13.50
C PRO A 241 2.20 5.07 -13.82
N HIS A 242 2.26 6.28 -14.40
CA HIS A 242 3.49 6.93 -14.87
C HIS A 242 3.94 8.10 -13.98
N SER A 243 3.44 8.17 -12.74
CA SER A 243 3.91 9.14 -11.74
C SER A 243 5.31 8.79 -11.21
N LEU A 244 6.02 9.78 -10.69
CA LEU A 244 7.36 9.59 -10.12
C LEU A 244 7.42 8.47 -9.06
N VAL A 245 6.39 8.34 -8.23
CA VAL A 245 6.36 7.32 -7.17
C VAL A 245 6.33 5.88 -7.70
N ASN A 246 5.90 5.69 -8.95
CA ASN A 246 5.88 4.41 -9.66
C ASN A 246 7.06 4.23 -10.61
N ALA A 247 7.91 5.26 -10.80
CA ALA A 247 9.04 5.20 -11.70
C ALA A 247 10.05 4.12 -11.28
N LYS A 248 10.53 3.37 -12.27
CA LYS A 248 11.54 2.33 -12.09
C LYS A 248 12.94 2.94 -12.15
N GLN A 249 13.73 2.76 -11.12
CA GLN A 249 15.14 3.17 -11.14
C GLN A 249 15.99 2.14 -11.88
N LEU A 250 16.58 2.54 -13.00
CA LEU A 250 17.41 1.70 -13.87
C LEU A 250 18.89 1.78 -13.55
N ASN A 251 19.36 2.86 -12.92
CA ASN A 251 20.77 3.09 -12.56
C ASN A 251 20.90 4.04 -11.36
N GLY A 252 22.05 3.98 -10.71
CA GLY A 252 22.49 4.94 -9.70
C GLY A 252 22.18 4.54 -8.27
N LYS A 253 22.51 5.45 -7.34
CA LYS A 253 22.24 5.32 -5.90
C LYS A 253 20.77 5.64 -5.62
N GLU A 254 20.31 5.26 -4.42
CA GLU A 254 19.00 5.67 -3.92
C GLU A 254 18.77 7.17 -4.03
N LEU A 255 17.53 7.55 -4.32
CA LEU A 255 17.12 8.95 -4.36
C LEU A 255 17.18 9.57 -2.97
N SER A 256 17.69 10.79 -2.87
CA SER A 256 17.59 11.62 -1.68
C SER A 256 16.27 12.41 -1.68
N TYR A 257 15.95 13.04 -0.54
CA TYR A 257 14.82 13.97 -0.42
C TYR A 257 14.86 15.05 -1.53
N ASN A 258 15.99 15.71 -1.69
CA ASN A 258 16.14 16.76 -2.71
C ASN A 258 16.06 16.21 -4.14
N ASN A 259 16.59 14.99 -4.39
CA ASN A 259 16.44 14.38 -5.70
C ASN A 259 14.96 14.12 -6.03
N ILE A 260 14.17 13.59 -5.09
CA ILE A 260 12.74 13.34 -5.30
C ILE A 260 12.01 14.66 -5.58
N LEU A 261 12.23 15.67 -4.75
CA LEU A 261 11.57 16.96 -4.84
C LEU A 261 11.89 17.69 -6.16
N ASP A 262 13.17 17.73 -6.53
CA ASP A 262 13.60 18.35 -7.79
C ASP A 262 13.15 17.54 -9.02
N THR A 263 13.15 16.20 -8.92
CA THR A 263 12.68 15.34 -10.02
C THR A 263 11.18 15.47 -10.24
N ASP A 264 10.38 15.56 -9.17
CA ASP A 264 8.94 15.78 -9.28
C ASP A 264 8.62 17.10 -9.99
N ALA A 265 9.24 18.20 -9.56
CA ALA A 265 9.06 19.50 -10.20
C ALA A 265 9.51 19.48 -11.68
N CYS A 266 10.64 18.80 -11.98
CA CYS A 266 11.15 18.70 -13.35
C CYS A 266 10.23 17.87 -14.26
N TRP A 267 9.77 16.72 -13.75
CA TRP A 267 8.89 15.81 -14.46
C TRP A 267 7.50 16.42 -14.69
N THR A 268 6.97 17.10 -13.68
CA THR A 268 5.68 17.79 -13.79
C THR A 268 5.72 18.84 -14.90
N LEU A 269 6.76 19.66 -14.96
CA LEU A 269 6.92 20.66 -16.02
C LEU A 269 7.10 20.00 -17.41
N ALA A 270 7.89 18.93 -17.51
CA ALA A 270 8.13 18.26 -18.80
C ALA A 270 6.85 17.66 -19.40
N ARG A 271 5.92 17.20 -18.56
CA ARG A 271 4.65 16.61 -19.01
C ARG A 271 3.62 17.60 -19.53
N GLU A 272 3.85 18.89 -19.35
CA GLU A 272 2.93 19.92 -19.84
C GLU A 272 3.08 20.23 -21.35
N PHE A 273 4.13 19.70 -21.97
CA PHE A 273 4.39 19.90 -23.40
C PHE A 273 3.91 18.71 -24.22
N ASP A 274 3.20 18.99 -25.31
CA ASP A 274 2.77 17.95 -26.28
C ASP A 274 3.90 17.56 -27.24
N GLU A 275 4.79 18.53 -27.60
CA GLU A 275 5.95 18.27 -28.45
C GLU A 275 7.09 17.65 -27.64
N PRO A 276 8.09 17.01 -28.31
CA PRO A 276 9.30 16.55 -27.66
C PRO A 276 9.96 17.66 -26.84
N ALA A 277 10.01 17.50 -25.54
CA ALA A 277 10.45 18.52 -24.60
C ALA A 277 11.56 18.01 -23.68
N VAL A 278 12.48 18.90 -23.36
CA VAL A 278 13.50 18.70 -22.34
C VAL A 278 13.46 19.85 -21.34
N VAL A 279 13.38 19.50 -20.06
CA VAL A 279 13.47 20.41 -18.93
C VAL A 279 14.75 20.12 -18.16
N ILE A 280 15.53 21.15 -17.85
CA ILE A 280 16.68 21.11 -16.97
C ILE A 280 16.36 21.93 -15.74
N LEU A 281 16.36 21.31 -14.56
CA LEU A 281 15.88 21.92 -13.34
C LEU A 281 16.93 21.80 -12.22
N LYS A 282 17.00 22.80 -11.37
CA LYS A 282 17.82 22.78 -10.17
C LYS A 282 17.16 23.57 -9.04
N HIS A 283 17.06 22.96 -7.85
CA HIS A 283 16.42 23.56 -6.68
C HIS A 283 14.98 24.02 -6.97
N GLN A 284 14.19 23.13 -7.59
CA GLN A 284 12.79 23.33 -7.96
C GLN A 284 12.54 24.48 -8.96
N ASN A 285 13.60 25.00 -9.58
CA ASN A 285 13.46 26.06 -10.60
C ASN A 285 14.10 25.61 -11.92
N PRO A 286 13.43 25.77 -13.07
CA PRO A 286 14.00 25.43 -14.36
C PRO A 286 15.17 26.37 -14.70
N CYS A 287 16.31 25.78 -15.05
CA CYS A 287 17.45 26.49 -15.65
C CYS A 287 17.23 26.69 -17.15
N GLY A 288 16.49 25.75 -17.76
CA GLY A 288 16.10 25.83 -19.15
C GLY A 288 15.02 24.79 -19.44
N SER A 289 14.07 25.17 -20.27
CA SER A 289 13.09 24.25 -20.84
C SER A 289 12.87 24.61 -22.31
N ALA A 290 12.74 23.59 -23.14
CA ALA A 290 12.55 23.82 -24.57
C ALA A 290 11.85 22.62 -25.23
N THR A 291 11.14 22.93 -26.31
CA THR A 291 10.61 21.96 -27.27
C THR A 291 11.35 22.05 -28.60
N ALA A 292 11.41 20.95 -29.33
CA ALA A 292 11.95 20.88 -30.67
C ALA A 292 11.34 19.71 -31.44
N ALA A 293 11.82 19.50 -32.68
CA ALA A 293 11.38 18.37 -33.52
C ALA A 293 11.79 17.01 -32.93
N ASP A 294 12.86 16.97 -32.13
CA ASP A 294 13.39 15.81 -31.45
C ASP A 294 13.99 16.19 -30.09
N VAL A 295 14.25 15.20 -29.26
CA VAL A 295 14.72 15.40 -27.88
C VAL A 295 16.17 15.90 -27.80
N ALA A 296 17.04 15.60 -28.78
CA ALA A 296 18.41 16.09 -28.78
C ALA A 296 18.46 17.60 -29.07
N ALA A 297 17.71 18.05 -30.09
CA ALA A 297 17.56 19.46 -30.37
C ALA A 297 16.83 20.24 -29.25
N ALA A 298 15.84 19.61 -28.56
CA ALA A 298 15.21 20.19 -27.40
C ALA A 298 16.19 20.38 -26.24
N TYR A 299 17.06 19.38 -25.99
CA TYR A 299 18.11 19.45 -24.98
C TYR A 299 19.08 20.60 -25.26
N ASP A 300 19.57 20.73 -26.52
CA ASP A 300 20.53 21.77 -26.84
C ASP A 300 19.98 23.19 -26.58
N LYS A 301 18.71 23.40 -26.91
CA LYS A 301 18.01 24.67 -26.62
C LYS A 301 17.84 24.90 -25.12
N ALA A 302 17.39 23.86 -24.38
CA ALA A 302 17.22 23.95 -22.93
C ALA A 302 18.56 24.21 -22.22
N PHE A 303 19.61 23.50 -22.61
CA PHE A 303 20.95 23.70 -22.04
C PHE A 303 21.52 25.10 -22.35
N ALA A 304 21.28 25.61 -23.54
CA ALA A 304 21.75 26.95 -23.95
C ALA A 304 21.13 28.09 -23.15
N CYS A 305 19.98 27.87 -22.46
CA CYS A 305 19.36 28.90 -21.61
C CYS A 305 20.26 29.31 -20.44
N ASP A 306 20.83 28.35 -19.71
CA ASP A 306 21.77 28.60 -18.61
C ASP A 306 22.69 27.38 -18.39
N PRO A 307 23.75 27.23 -19.18
CA PRO A 307 24.68 26.11 -19.04
C PRO A 307 25.39 26.06 -17.68
N LYS A 308 25.52 27.19 -17.01
CA LYS A 308 26.18 27.26 -15.72
C LYS A 308 25.31 26.68 -14.59
N SER A 309 24.04 27.03 -14.57
CA SER A 309 23.10 26.54 -13.56
C SER A 309 22.69 25.09 -13.83
N ALA A 310 22.73 24.62 -15.08
CA ALA A 310 22.45 23.25 -15.47
C ALA A 310 23.38 22.19 -14.84
N PHE A 311 24.57 22.60 -14.40
CA PHE A 311 25.53 21.69 -13.76
C PHE A 311 25.02 21.17 -12.40
N GLY A 312 24.88 19.84 -12.29
CA GLY A 312 24.34 19.18 -11.10
C GLY A 312 22.81 19.27 -10.98
N GLY A 313 22.14 19.54 -12.10
CA GLY A 313 20.68 19.57 -12.17
C GLY A 313 20.05 18.21 -12.49
N ILE A 314 18.73 18.25 -12.55
CA ILE A 314 17.84 17.17 -12.98
C ILE A 314 17.48 17.44 -14.44
N ILE A 315 17.39 16.37 -15.23
CA ILE A 315 16.85 16.43 -16.61
C ILE A 315 15.59 15.58 -16.68
N ALA A 316 14.50 16.15 -17.17
CA ALA A 316 13.29 15.43 -17.54
C ALA A 316 13.05 15.53 -19.06
N VAL A 317 12.66 14.41 -19.65
CA VAL A 317 12.33 14.28 -21.08
C VAL A 317 10.96 13.65 -21.17
N ASN A 318 10.02 14.24 -21.91
CA ASN A 318 8.66 13.71 -22.07
C ASN A 318 8.52 12.65 -23.18
N ALA A 319 9.60 12.26 -23.82
CA ALA A 319 9.66 11.24 -24.86
C ALA A 319 10.83 10.28 -24.63
N GLU A 320 11.03 9.30 -25.53
CA GLU A 320 12.14 8.36 -25.44
C GLU A 320 13.51 9.08 -25.48
N VAL A 321 14.39 8.73 -24.58
CA VAL A 321 15.77 9.24 -24.55
C VAL A 321 16.59 8.51 -25.60
N THR A 322 17.06 9.23 -26.60
CA THR A 322 17.88 8.70 -27.70
C THR A 322 19.37 8.68 -27.34
N LEU A 323 20.15 7.87 -28.08
CA LEU A 323 21.61 7.88 -27.95
C LEU A 323 22.19 9.26 -28.23
N GLU A 324 21.71 9.94 -29.29
CA GLU A 324 22.13 11.29 -29.68
C GLU A 324 21.99 12.30 -28.53
N LEU A 325 20.82 12.30 -27.84
CA LEU A 325 20.63 13.14 -26.65
C LEU A 325 21.70 12.90 -25.58
N VAL A 326 22.03 11.63 -25.30
CA VAL A 326 23.04 11.27 -24.29
C VAL A 326 24.46 11.69 -24.72
N GLU A 327 24.75 11.60 -26.00
CA GLU A 327 26.02 12.08 -26.58
C GLU A 327 26.15 13.61 -26.42
N HIS A 328 25.10 14.40 -26.70
CA HIS A 328 25.08 15.85 -26.48
C HIS A 328 25.29 16.23 -25.00
N ILE A 329 24.66 15.50 -24.06
CA ILE A 329 24.89 15.67 -22.60
C ILE A 329 26.36 15.43 -22.25
N ASN A 330 27.00 14.45 -22.88
CA ASN A 330 28.41 14.12 -22.65
C ASN A 330 29.37 15.14 -23.29
N GLU A 331 29.10 15.60 -24.49
CA GLU A 331 29.88 16.63 -25.18
C GLU A 331 29.87 17.95 -24.40
N ASN A 332 28.72 18.33 -23.86
CA ASN A 332 28.57 19.48 -22.96
C ASN A 332 29.20 19.28 -21.58
N LYS A 333 29.72 18.07 -21.28
CA LYS A 333 30.28 17.69 -19.98
C LYS A 333 29.37 18.03 -18.82
N GLN A 334 28.06 17.99 -19.06
CA GLN A 334 27.07 18.32 -18.04
C GLN A 334 27.08 17.22 -16.95
N PHE A 335 27.28 17.62 -15.71
CA PHE A 335 27.02 16.77 -14.57
C PHE A 335 25.54 16.75 -14.29
N VAL A 336 24.93 15.56 -14.35
CA VAL A 336 23.48 15.32 -14.14
C VAL A 336 23.31 14.43 -12.94
N GLU A 337 22.44 14.80 -12.00
CA GLU A 337 22.15 14.01 -10.81
C GLU A 337 21.05 12.97 -11.08
N VAL A 338 19.98 13.33 -11.78
CA VAL A 338 18.87 12.46 -12.15
C VAL A 338 18.47 12.76 -13.58
N LEU A 339 18.17 11.69 -14.34
CA LEU A 339 17.50 11.75 -15.64
C LEU A 339 16.22 10.92 -15.55
N ILE A 340 15.09 11.53 -15.88
CA ILE A 340 13.77 10.88 -15.88
C ILE A 340 13.12 10.98 -17.26
N ALA A 341 12.56 9.86 -17.75
CA ALA A 341 11.89 9.79 -19.02
C ALA A 341 10.91 8.60 -19.10
N PRO A 342 10.00 8.57 -20.10
CA PRO A 342 9.11 7.42 -20.32
C PRO A 342 9.85 6.15 -20.69
N SER A 343 10.91 6.26 -21.53
CA SER A 343 11.71 5.12 -22.02
C SER A 343 13.10 5.58 -22.48
N TYR A 344 13.95 4.62 -22.75
CA TYR A 344 15.33 4.82 -23.17
C TYR A 344 15.69 3.88 -24.31
N GLU A 345 16.32 4.37 -25.36
CA GLU A 345 16.98 3.50 -26.33
C GLU A 345 18.01 2.62 -25.63
N PRO A 346 18.15 1.33 -26.00
CA PRO A 346 19.11 0.44 -25.33
C PRO A 346 20.55 0.97 -25.30
N ALA A 347 21.03 1.55 -26.40
CA ALA A 347 22.36 2.12 -26.50
C ALA A 347 22.54 3.39 -25.61
N ALA A 348 21.48 4.22 -25.50
CA ALA A 348 21.45 5.36 -24.59
C ALA A 348 21.56 4.91 -23.12
N LEU A 349 20.79 3.88 -22.75
CA LEU A 349 20.79 3.34 -21.40
C LEU A 349 22.16 2.73 -21.03
N GLU A 350 22.77 1.96 -21.93
CA GLU A 350 24.11 1.42 -21.72
C GLU A 350 25.15 2.51 -21.46
N LEU A 351 25.08 3.63 -22.18
CA LEU A 351 25.98 4.76 -21.98
C LEU A 351 25.73 5.49 -20.65
N LEU A 352 24.48 5.67 -20.27
CA LEU A 352 24.09 6.28 -18.99
C LEU A 352 24.52 5.41 -17.80
N GLN A 353 24.42 4.09 -17.91
CA GLN A 353 24.79 3.14 -16.84
C GLN A 353 26.29 3.12 -16.52
N GLN A 354 27.14 3.61 -17.41
CA GLN A 354 28.58 3.80 -17.12
C GLN A 354 28.81 4.85 -16.03
N LYS A 355 27.84 5.75 -15.82
CA LYS A 355 27.90 6.81 -14.80
C LYS A 355 27.28 6.31 -13.48
N LYS A 356 28.06 5.64 -12.63
CA LYS A 356 27.60 4.96 -11.40
C LYS A 356 26.76 5.81 -10.42
N ASN A 357 26.89 7.13 -10.46
CA ASN A 357 26.19 8.03 -9.55
C ASN A 357 24.94 8.68 -10.18
N LEU A 358 24.79 8.60 -11.51
CA LEU A 358 23.63 9.12 -12.22
C LEU A 358 22.41 8.23 -11.92
N ARG A 359 21.34 8.82 -11.42
CA ARG A 359 20.07 8.13 -11.23
C ARG A 359 19.27 8.22 -12.52
N VAL A 360 18.89 7.08 -13.07
CA VAL A 360 18.10 6.98 -14.30
C VAL A 360 16.76 6.39 -13.93
N LEU A 361 15.68 7.12 -14.21
CA LEU A 361 14.31 6.76 -13.85
C LEU A 361 13.46 6.60 -15.11
N GLU A 362 12.75 5.47 -15.18
CA GLU A 362 11.80 5.14 -16.26
C GLU A 362 10.37 5.18 -15.70
N THR A 363 9.50 5.98 -16.33
CA THR A 363 8.09 6.07 -15.93
C THR A 363 7.19 5.11 -16.72
N GLY A 364 7.65 4.61 -17.87
CA GLY A 364 6.89 3.72 -18.76
C GLY A 364 5.83 4.43 -19.60
N GLY A 365 5.67 5.74 -19.47
CA GLY A 365 4.73 6.57 -20.19
C GLY A 365 4.59 7.97 -19.58
N VAL A 366 3.62 8.72 -20.11
CA VAL A 366 3.30 10.08 -19.65
C VAL A 366 1.82 10.15 -19.33
N ASP A 367 1.47 10.46 -18.08
CA ASP A 367 0.11 10.72 -17.65
C ASP A 367 -0.10 12.21 -17.39
N ALA A 368 -1.36 12.64 -17.41
CA ALA A 368 -1.72 13.94 -16.85
C ALA A 368 -1.35 14.00 -15.34
N PRO A 369 -0.98 15.17 -14.81
CA PRO A 369 -0.75 15.33 -13.38
C PRO A 369 -2.01 15.02 -12.57
N ALA A 370 -1.85 14.75 -11.26
CA ALA A 370 -2.96 14.60 -10.33
C ALA A 370 -3.84 15.87 -10.37
N ALA A 371 -5.15 15.71 -10.16
CA ALA A 371 -6.07 16.85 -10.24
C ALA A 371 -5.92 17.84 -9.06
N ILE A 372 -5.37 17.40 -7.94
CA ILE A 372 -5.22 18.15 -6.69
C ILE A 372 -3.77 18.09 -6.22
N GLU A 373 -3.26 19.21 -5.77
CA GLU A 373 -1.99 19.29 -5.03
C GLU A 373 -2.21 19.72 -3.59
N PHE A 374 -1.31 19.28 -2.72
CA PHE A 374 -1.32 19.59 -1.29
C PHE A 374 -0.06 20.32 -0.87
N ARG A 375 -0.22 21.29 0.01
CA ARG A 375 0.90 22.01 0.64
C ARG A 375 0.70 22.08 2.15
N SER A 376 1.65 21.56 2.90
CA SER A 376 1.63 21.67 4.36
C SER A 376 1.78 23.12 4.81
N VAL A 377 1.01 23.51 5.82
CA VAL A 377 1.13 24.78 6.55
C VAL A 377 1.12 24.47 8.04
N ASP A 378 1.48 25.46 8.87
CA ASP A 378 1.47 25.24 10.32
C ASP A 378 0.07 24.89 10.82
N GLY A 379 -0.07 23.66 11.33
CA GLY A 379 -1.33 23.13 11.83
C GLY A 379 -2.39 22.80 10.77
N GLY A 380 -2.05 22.80 9.46
CA GLY A 380 -3.03 22.55 8.41
C GLY A 380 -2.44 22.09 7.09
N MET A 381 -3.33 21.96 6.11
CA MET A 381 -3.01 21.61 4.73
C MET A 381 -3.79 22.52 3.78
N LEU A 382 -3.12 23.10 2.81
CA LEU A 382 -3.77 23.71 1.65
C LEU A 382 -3.97 22.63 0.59
N ALA A 383 -5.13 22.60 -0.01
CA ALA A 383 -5.46 21.79 -1.17
C ALA A 383 -5.96 22.70 -2.28
N GLN A 384 -5.46 22.52 -3.49
CA GLN A 384 -5.90 23.26 -4.67
C GLN A 384 -5.89 22.38 -5.90
N GLN A 385 -6.60 22.79 -6.93
CA GLN A 385 -6.42 22.19 -8.26
C GLN A 385 -5.01 22.48 -8.75
N VAL A 386 -4.41 21.50 -9.42
CA VAL A 386 -3.14 21.70 -10.10
C VAL A 386 -3.32 22.76 -11.18
N ASP A 387 -2.41 23.73 -11.20
CA ASP A 387 -2.42 24.80 -12.22
C ASP A 387 -1.94 24.25 -13.56
N LEU A 388 -2.85 24.11 -14.51
CA LEU A 388 -2.58 23.70 -15.89
C LEU A 388 -2.64 24.93 -16.83
N SER A 389 -2.40 26.13 -16.32
CA SER A 389 -2.69 27.38 -17.01
C SER A 389 -1.65 27.81 -18.03
N LEU A 390 -0.66 27.00 -18.42
CA LEU A 390 0.18 27.27 -19.60
C LEU A 390 -0.65 27.54 -20.87
N ILE A 391 -1.88 27.05 -20.89
CA ILE A 391 -2.87 27.34 -21.95
C ILE A 391 -3.24 28.83 -22.04
N HIS A 392 -3.05 29.61 -20.97
CA HIS A 392 -3.48 31.01 -20.91
C HIS A 392 -2.34 32.04 -21.02
N ILE A 393 -1.11 31.56 -21.17
CA ILE A 393 0.06 32.42 -21.45
C ILE A 393 0.30 32.52 -22.94
#